data_3cf819e53f1a98e941c08e0d2fe81efb
#
_entry.id   3cf819e53f1a98e941c08e0d2fe81efb
#
_cell.length_a   1.000
_cell.length_b   1.000
_cell.length_c   1.000
_cell.angle_alpha   90.00
_cell.angle_beta   90.00
_cell.angle_gamma   90.00
#
_symmetry.space_group_name_H-M   'P 1'
#
loop_
_entity.id
_entity.type
_entity.pdbx_description
1 polymer ?
#
loop_
_entity_poly.entity_id
_entity_poly.type
_entity_poly.pdbx_seq_one_letter_code
_entity_poly.pdbx_strand_id
1 'polypeptide(L)'
;MTYFLSIIFFMEKTTKFQIRFNECLKYAEIKQTELAKAAKVSKQCISDYKAGKSEPSIDTLFLLCKYLDVSSDYLLGLTDE
;
A
#
# COMPACT_ATOMS: atom_id res chain seq x y z
N MET A 1 -26.67 10.27 -8.04
CA MET A 1 -25.90 9.65 -9.12
C MET A 1 -24.44 10.05 -9.09
N THR A 2 -24.16 11.36 -9.20
CA THR A 2 -22.79 11.85 -9.17
C THR A 2 -22.09 11.48 -7.85
N TYR A 3 -22.80 11.62 -6.75
CA TYR A 3 -22.27 11.31 -5.44
C TYR A 3 -21.88 9.83 -5.33
N PHE A 4 -22.75 8.95 -5.81
CA PHE A 4 -22.51 7.52 -5.79
C PHE A 4 -21.29 7.13 -6.61
N LEU A 5 -21.16 7.73 -7.81
CA LEU A 5 -20.01 7.47 -8.67
C LEU A 5 -18.71 7.95 -8.04
N SER A 6 -18.75 9.09 -7.36
CA SER A 6 -17.57 9.63 -6.70
C SER A 6 -17.09 8.70 -5.58
N ILE A 7 -18.00 8.13 -4.81
CA ILE A 7 -17.66 7.20 -3.75
C ILE A 7 -17.04 5.94 -4.31
N ILE A 8 -17.64 5.37 -5.35
CA ILE A 8 -17.14 4.16 -5.98
C ILE A 8 -15.74 4.40 -6.55
N PHE A 9 -15.56 5.51 -7.26
CA PHE A 9 -14.28 5.86 -7.85
C PHE A 9 -13.20 6.01 -6.77
N PHE A 10 -13.52 6.69 -5.68
CA PHE A 10 -12.58 6.88 -4.57
C PHE A 10 -12.19 5.53 -3.96
N MET A 11 -13.16 4.66 -3.73
CA MET A 11 -12.91 3.34 -3.14
C MET A 11 -12.03 2.47 -4.05
N GLU A 12 -12.29 2.47 -5.36
CA GLU A 12 -11.46 1.71 -6.30
C GLU A 12 -10.02 2.22 -6.30
N LYS A 13 -9.85 3.53 -6.36
CA LYS A 13 -8.53 4.14 -6.43
C LYS A 13 -7.70 3.83 -5.18
N THR A 14 -8.34 3.86 -4.01
CA THR A 14 -7.64 3.68 -2.75
C THR A 14 -7.48 2.21 -2.39
N THR A 15 -8.46 1.39 -2.73
CA THR A 15 -8.62 0.06 -2.19
C THR A 15 -7.60 -0.95 -2.68
N LYS A 16 -7.20 -0.90 -3.96
CA LYS A 16 -6.31 -1.93 -4.49
C LYS A 16 -4.94 -1.95 -3.79
N PHE A 17 -4.30 -0.81 -3.72
CA PHE A 17 -3.02 -0.74 -3.02
C PHE A 17 -3.20 -1.06 -1.53
N GLN A 18 -4.21 -0.49 -0.90
CA GLN A 18 -4.46 -0.68 0.52
C GLN A 18 -4.69 -2.14 0.86
N ILE A 19 -5.54 -2.83 0.11
CA ILE A 19 -5.83 -4.24 0.36
C ILE A 19 -4.58 -5.10 0.19
N ARG A 20 -3.89 -4.93 -0.92
CA ARG A 20 -2.72 -5.75 -1.20
C ARG A 20 -1.56 -5.48 -0.26
N PHE A 21 -1.38 -4.23 0.11
CA PHE A 21 -0.36 -3.85 1.08
C PHE A 21 -0.65 -4.50 2.43
N ASN A 22 -1.89 -4.42 2.91
CA ASN A 22 -2.28 -5.04 4.17
C ASN A 22 -2.15 -6.56 4.12
N GLU A 23 -2.50 -7.18 2.99
CA GLU A 23 -2.35 -8.62 2.83
C GLU A 23 -0.88 -9.03 2.89
N CYS A 24 0.00 -8.28 2.23
CA CYS A 24 1.43 -8.58 2.27
C CYS A 24 1.97 -8.54 3.69
N LEU A 25 1.59 -7.53 4.46
CA LEU A 25 2.03 -7.39 5.85
C LEU A 25 1.53 -8.54 6.71
N LYS A 26 0.28 -8.93 6.48
CA LYS A 26 -0.33 -10.00 7.24
C LYS A 26 0.31 -11.35 6.94
N TYR A 27 0.46 -11.68 5.66
CA TYR A 27 0.97 -12.99 5.27
C TYR A 27 2.45 -13.14 5.58
N ALA A 28 3.22 -12.08 5.47
CA ALA A 28 4.65 -12.13 5.75
C ALA A 28 4.98 -11.87 7.22
N GLU A 29 3.97 -11.58 8.04
CA GLU A 29 4.13 -11.29 9.48
C GLU A 29 5.16 -10.18 9.74
N ILE A 30 5.15 -9.16 8.88
CA ILE A 30 6.12 -8.07 8.95
C ILE A 30 5.68 -7.03 9.97
N LYS A 31 6.61 -6.62 10.82
CA LYS A 31 6.35 -5.57 11.80
C LYS A 31 6.44 -4.21 11.13
N GLN A 32 5.52 -3.30 11.51
CA GLN A 32 5.50 -1.96 10.94
C GLN A 32 6.79 -1.20 11.19
N THR A 33 7.43 -1.39 12.35
CA THR A 33 8.68 -0.72 12.66
C THR A 33 9.81 -1.15 11.74
N GLU A 34 9.88 -2.43 11.43
CA GLU A 34 10.90 -2.95 10.52
C GLU A 34 10.68 -2.46 9.10
N LEU A 35 9.42 -2.48 8.65
CA LEU A 35 9.08 -2.01 7.33
C LEU A 35 9.38 -0.52 7.18
N ALA A 36 9.06 0.28 8.19
CA ALA A 36 9.32 1.71 8.18
C ALA A 36 10.82 1.99 8.01
N LYS A 37 11.67 1.25 8.73
CA LYS A 37 13.12 1.38 8.59
C LYS A 37 13.58 1.02 7.18
N ALA A 38 13.08 -0.08 6.64
CA ALA A 38 13.46 -0.52 5.30
C ALA A 38 13.03 0.48 4.23
N ALA A 39 11.86 1.07 4.38
CA ALA A 39 11.32 2.03 3.43
C ALA A 39 11.78 3.47 3.70
N LYS A 40 12.55 3.70 4.77
CA LYS A 40 13.07 5.02 5.15
C LYS A 40 11.97 6.03 5.40
N VAL A 41 10.89 5.59 6.04
CA VAL A 41 9.77 6.46 6.41
C VAL A 41 9.44 6.21 7.87
N SER A 42 8.55 7.04 8.43
CA SER A 42 8.12 6.87 9.81
C SER A 42 7.10 5.73 9.92
N LYS A 43 6.96 5.20 11.14
CA LYS A 43 5.93 4.22 11.42
C LYS A 43 4.53 4.77 11.13
N GLN A 44 4.34 6.07 11.35
CA GLN A 44 3.06 6.73 11.06
C GLN A 44 2.76 6.68 9.55
N CYS A 45 3.78 6.84 8.70
CA CYS A 45 3.58 6.70 7.25
C CYS A 45 3.05 5.31 6.90
N ILE A 46 3.60 4.26 7.51
CA ILE A 46 3.13 2.90 7.26
C ILE A 46 1.67 2.76 7.69
N SER A 47 1.32 3.29 8.86
CA SER A 47 -0.07 3.27 9.34
C SER A 47 -1.00 4.00 8.38
N ASP A 48 -0.57 5.14 7.84
CA ASP A 48 -1.38 5.90 6.90
C ASP A 48 -1.57 5.15 5.58
N TYR A 49 -0.54 4.46 5.10
CA TYR A 49 -0.68 3.62 3.91
C TYR A 49 -1.68 2.48 4.15
N LYS A 50 -1.62 1.85 5.32
CA LYS A 50 -2.55 0.78 5.68
C LYS A 50 -4.00 1.28 5.77
N ALA A 51 -4.19 2.50 6.24
CA ALA A 51 -5.52 3.09 6.40
C ALA A 51 -6.04 3.75 5.12
N GLY A 52 -5.23 3.85 4.09
CA GLY A 52 -5.63 4.52 2.85
C GLY A 52 -5.61 6.03 2.95
N LYS A 53 -4.95 6.59 3.96
CA LYS A 53 -4.88 8.04 4.16
C LYS A 53 -3.83 8.70 3.28
N SER A 54 -2.81 7.96 2.88
CA SER A 54 -1.77 8.47 2.01
C SER A 54 -1.20 7.35 1.17
N GLU A 55 -0.44 7.71 0.16
CA GLU A 55 0.20 6.77 -0.76
C GLU A 55 1.70 7.01 -0.73
N PRO A 56 2.50 5.96 -0.90
CA PRO A 56 3.96 6.14 -0.91
C PRO A 56 4.43 6.87 -2.16
N SER A 57 5.55 7.58 -2.03
CA SER A 57 6.25 8.12 -3.18
C SER A 57 6.81 6.97 -4.02
N ILE A 58 7.28 7.27 -5.22
CA ILE A 58 7.86 6.25 -6.09
C ILE A 58 9.07 5.60 -5.43
N ASP A 59 9.94 6.39 -4.81
CA ASP A 59 11.12 5.86 -4.11
C ASP A 59 10.73 4.96 -2.95
N THR A 60 9.73 5.38 -2.17
CA THR A 60 9.24 4.57 -1.06
C THR A 60 8.61 3.28 -1.57
N LEU A 61 7.82 3.36 -2.63
CA LEU A 61 7.21 2.18 -3.24
C LEU A 61 8.28 1.17 -3.68
N PHE A 62 9.37 1.65 -4.30
CA PHE A 62 10.47 0.81 -4.70
C PHE A 62 11.04 0.03 -3.50
N LEU A 63 11.28 0.72 -2.39
CA LEU A 63 11.82 0.08 -1.19
C LEU A 63 10.84 -0.88 -0.54
N LEU A 64 9.54 -0.54 -0.55
CA LEU A 64 8.51 -1.44 -0.05
C LEU A 64 8.47 -2.73 -0.87
N CYS A 65 8.51 -2.60 -2.19
CA CYS A 65 8.48 -3.77 -3.07
C CYS A 65 9.70 -4.66 -2.85
N LYS A 66 10.86 -4.07 -2.70
CA LYS A 66 12.09 -4.84 -2.43
C LYS A 66 11.99 -5.60 -1.11
N TYR A 67 11.54 -4.93 -0.06
CA TYR A 67 11.47 -5.55 1.27
C TYR A 67 10.39 -6.63 1.33
N LEU A 68 9.24 -6.37 0.71
CA LEU A 68 8.13 -7.32 0.70
C LEU A 68 8.28 -8.41 -0.36
N ASP A 69 9.25 -8.27 -1.24
CA ASP A 69 9.50 -9.19 -2.35
C ASP A 69 8.27 -9.36 -3.25
N VAL A 70 7.67 -8.24 -3.61
CA VAL A 70 6.53 -8.20 -4.54
C VAL A 70 6.78 -7.13 -5.58
N SER A 71 6.10 -7.26 -6.73
CA SER A 71 6.21 -6.26 -7.79
C SER A 71 5.36 -5.04 -7.47
N SER A 72 5.74 -3.89 -8.01
CA SER A 72 4.92 -2.69 -7.91
C SER A 72 3.61 -2.88 -8.65
N ASP A 73 3.62 -3.62 -9.77
CA ASP A 73 2.41 -3.91 -10.53
C ASP A 73 1.40 -4.65 -9.65
N TYR A 74 1.85 -5.60 -8.85
CA TYR A 74 0.97 -6.32 -7.95
C TYR A 74 0.37 -5.39 -6.89
N LEU A 75 1.22 -4.58 -6.25
CA LEU A 75 0.74 -3.67 -5.21
C LEU A 75 -0.22 -2.62 -5.77
N LEU A 76 0.00 -2.18 -7.01
CA LEU A 76 -0.88 -1.18 -7.64
C LEU A 76 -2.15 -1.80 -8.21
N GLY A 77 -2.25 -3.11 -8.25
CA GLY A 77 -3.44 -3.78 -8.77
C GLY A 77 -3.45 -3.93 -10.28
N LEU A 78 -2.30 -3.78 -10.92
CA LEU A 78 -2.20 -3.91 -12.38
C LEU A 78 -2.08 -5.36 -12.82
N THR A 79 -1.72 -6.25 -11.92
CA THR A 79 -1.62 -7.68 -12.19
C THR A 79 -2.02 -8.44 -10.92
N ASP A 80 -2.36 -9.72 -11.08
CA ASP A 80 -2.67 -10.59 -9.95
C ASP A 80 -1.43 -11.26 -9.37
N GLU A 81 -0.30 -11.05 -10.00
CA GLU A 81 0.97 -11.60 -9.56
C GLU A 81 1.94 -10.46 -9.22
#